data_c694691251f6deb4ed378ddf33f63da8
#
_entry.id   c694691251f6deb4ed378ddf33f63da8
#
_cell.length_a   1.000
_cell.length_b   1.000
_cell.length_c   1.000
_cell.angle_alpha   90.00
_cell.angle_beta   90.00
_cell.angle_gamma   90.00
#
_symmetry.space_group_name_H-M   'P 1'
#
loop_
_entity.id
_entity.type
_entity.pdbx_description
1 polymer ?
#
loop_
_entity_poly.entity_id
_entity_poly.type
_entity_poly.pdbx_seq_one_letter_code
_entity_poly.pdbx_strand_id
1 'polypeptide(L)'
;MPALNRLLLLSNSRNAGQGYLEHARDAFRDFLGTEVSRVLFIPYAGIRISHDDYAASARAAFEAAGYGLDAVHDAEDAGRAVDEAEAIAVGGGNTFHLLKTMAEQGLLPRIRARVEAGMPYIGWSAGANVACPTICTTNDMPISEPPSFEALGLIPFQINPHYTDAHPPGHQGETRSDRIAEFCTVNPAVPVAGLPEGTWVRVEGDRLSYVGHAPARVFRGTEAPVDVEPGDGLQFLMDGGR
;
A
#
# COMPACT_ATOMS: atom_id res chain seq x y z
N MET A 1 -19.22 -5.95 14.25
CA MET A 1 -18.62 -4.67 14.70
C MET A 1 -18.02 -4.00 13.48
N PRO A 2 -17.98 -2.66 13.36
CA PRO A 2 -17.21 -2.05 12.30
C PRO A 2 -15.75 -2.52 12.40
N ALA A 3 -15.10 -2.71 11.25
CA ALA A 3 -13.68 -3.07 11.22
C ALA A 3 -12.85 -1.97 11.89
N LEU A 4 -11.90 -2.36 12.73
CA LEU A 4 -11.01 -1.42 13.42
C LEU A 4 -9.77 -1.12 12.59
N ASN A 5 -9.90 -1.11 11.25
CA ASN A 5 -8.78 -0.97 10.34
C ASN A 5 -7.91 0.23 10.69
N ARG A 6 -6.62 -0.04 10.87
CA ARG A 6 -5.57 0.96 11.03
C ARG A 6 -4.56 0.77 9.91
N LEU A 7 -4.60 1.65 8.92
CA LEU A 7 -3.79 1.52 7.70
C LEU A 7 -3.01 2.80 7.43
N LEU A 8 -1.75 2.64 7.00
CA LEU A 8 -0.93 3.71 6.47
C LEU A 8 -0.37 3.24 5.11
N LEU A 9 -0.93 3.77 4.02
CA LEU A 9 -0.67 3.31 2.65
C LEU A 9 0.07 4.39 1.87
N LEU A 10 1.39 4.21 1.71
CA LEU A 10 2.27 5.18 1.07
C LEU A 10 2.38 4.89 -0.43
N SER A 11 2.43 5.97 -1.21
CA SER A 11 2.69 5.88 -2.65
C SER A 11 4.05 5.28 -2.95
N ASN A 12 5.10 5.69 -2.24
CA ASN A 12 6.49 5.30 -2.52
C ASN A 12 7.31 5.15 -1.24
N SER A 13 8.52 4.62 -1.38
CA SER A 13 9.47 4.43 -0.28
C SER A 13 10.62 5.43 -0.26
N ARG A 14 10.77 6.28 -1.30
CA ARG A 14 11.91 7.20 -1.38
C ARG A 14 11.56 8.44 -2.19
N ASN A 15 11.77 9.61 -1.61
CA ASN A 15 11.69 10.89 -2.31
C ASN A 15 13.08 11.34 -2.78
N ALA A 16 13.10 12.21 -3.77
CA ALA A 16 14.35 12.80 -4.26
C ALA A 16 15.09 13.53 -3.11
N GLY A 17 16.38 13.20 -2.91
CA GLY A 17 17.21 13.77 -1.87
C GLY A 17 16.99 13.24 -0.46
N GLN A 18 16.12 12.24 -0.27
CA GLN A 18 15.83 11.61 1.03
C GLN A 18 16.24 10.14 1.06
N GLY A 19 16.52 9.65 2.27
CA GLY A 19 16.77 8.22 2.51
C GLY A 19 15.50 7.37 2.39
N TYR A 20 15.71 6.05 2.47
CA TYR A 20 14.62 5.07 2.39
C TYR A 20 13.62 5.28 3.54
N LEU A 21 12.33 5.49 3.20
CA LEU A 21 11.21 5.78 4.12
C LEU A 21 11.42 7.00 5.04
N GLU A 22 12.42 7.83 4.78
CA GLU A 22 12.72 8.98 5.63
C GLU A 22 11.59 9.99 5.69
N HIS A 23 10.91 10.23 4.56
CA HIS A 23 9.76 11.14 4.47
C HIS A 23 8.56 10.70 5.32
N ALA A 24 8.45 9.42 5.67
CA ALA A 24 7.35 8.86 6.43
C ALA A 24 7.67 8.63 7.93
N ARG A 25 8.89 8.96 8.39
CA ARG A 25 9.36 8.66 9.75
C ARG A 25 8.42 9.19 10.84
N ASP A 26 8.00 10.43 10.73
CA ASP A 26 7.12 11.03 11.74
C ASP A 26 5.70 10.48 11.63
N ALA A 27 5.24 10.14 10.41
CA ALA A 27 3.98 9.45 10.21
C ALA A 27 3.97 8.06 10.86
N PHE A 28 5.10 7.32 10.83
CA PHE A 28 5.21 6.03 11.53
C PHE A 28 5.08 6.21 13.04
N ARG A 29 5.75 7.22 13.63
CA ARG A 29 5.66 7.51 15.07
C ARG A 29 4.24 7.84 15.52
N ASP A 30 3.58 8.72 14.77
CA ASP A 30 2.21 9.12 15.07
C ASP A 30 1.21 7.98 14.88
N PHE A 31 1.41 7.15 13.84
CA PHE A 31 0.53 6.05 13.50
C PHE A 31 0.66 4.84 14.43
N LEU A 32 1.88 4.40 14.73
CA LEU A 32 2.14 3.22 15.56
C LEU A 32 2.01 3.55 17.06
N GLY A 33 2.36 4.77 17.47
CA GLY A 33 2.28 5.22 18.87
C GLY A 33 3.25 4.48 19.78
N THR A 34 2.90 4.38 21.06
CA THR A 34 3.73 3.73 22.10
C THR A 34 3.36 2.28 22.38
N GLU A 35 2.22 1.83 21.87
CA GLU A 35 1.72 0.47 22.08
C GLU A 35 2.43 -0.58 21.19
N VAL A 36 3.00 -0.15 20.07
CA VAL A 36 3.80 -0.99 19.18
C VAL A 36 5.28 -0.81 19.52
N SER A 37 5.97 -1.91 19.73
CA SER A 37 7.42 -1.92 19.94
C SER A 37 8.18 -2.53 18.74
N ARG A 38 7.53 -3.47 18.04
CA ARG A 38 8.10 -4.22 16.92
C ARG A 38 7.12 -4.36 15.77
N VAL A 39 7.65 -4.34 14.56
CA VAL A 39 6.90 -4.48 13.31
C VAL A 39 7.36 -5.73 12.58
N LEU A 40 6.45 -6.56 12.12
CA LEU A 40 6.75 -7.69 11.24
C LEU A 40 6.80 -7.21 9.79
N PHE A 41 7.93 -7.37 9.12
CA PHE A 41 8.14 -6.94 7.74
C PHE A 41 7.98 -8.07 6.74
N ILE A 42 7.26 -7.81 5.65
CA ILE A 42 7.07 -8.72 4.52
C ILE A 42 7.85 -8.18 3.31
N PRO A 43 9.01 -8.79 2.93
CA PRO A 43 9.91 -8.32 1.88
C PRO A 43 9.58 -8.85 0.48
N TYR A 44 8.58 -9.68 0.31
CA TYR A 44 8.36 -10.54 -0.87
C TYR A 44 8.15 -9.83 -2.21
N ALA A 45 7.95 -8.52 -2.21
CA ALA A 45 7.93 -7.72 -3.44
C ALA A 45 9.34 -7.50 -4.05
N GLY A 46 10.40 -7.69 -3.26
CA GLY A 46 11.79 -7.48 -3.68
C GLY A 46 12.28 -8.62 -4.57
N ILE A 47 12.60 -8.31 -5.86
CA ILE A 47 13.09 -9.31 -6.84
C ILE A 47 14.60 -9.23 -7.05
N ARG A 48 15.15 -8.00 -7.09
CA ARG A 48 16.56 -7.74 -7.39
C ARG A 48 17.40 -7.46 -6.15
N ILE A 49 16.83 -7.66 -4.99
CA ILE A 49 17.44 -7.50 -3.68
C ILE A 49 17.15 -8.76 -2.88
N SER A 50 18.09 -9.25 -2.07
CA SER A 50 17.81 -10.35 -1.16
C SER A 50 16.78 -9.92 -0.09
N HIS A 51 16.04 -10.87 0.46
CA HIS A 51 15.09 -10.55 1.54
C HIS A 51 15.82 -9.99 2.75
N ASP A 52 17.03 -10.49 3.04
CA ASP A 52 17.87 -10.01 4.15
C ASP A 52 18.31 -8.56 3.97
N ASP A 53 18.83 -8.19 2.78
CA ASP A 53 19.24 -6.81 2.47
C ASP A 53 18.04 -5.86 2.47
N TYR A 54 16.89 -6.35 1.99
CA TYR A 54 15.67 -5.57 2.01
C TYR A 54 15.18 -5.36 3.45
N ALA A 55 15.17 -6.41 4.27
CA ALA A 55 14.83 -6.31 5.69
C ALA A 55 15.81 -5.40 6.44
N ALA A 56 17.11 -5.45 6.14
CA ALA A 56 18.10 -4.56 6.74
C ALA A 56 17.79 -3.08 6.42
N SER A 57 17.44 -2.78 5.17
CA SER A 57 17.06 -1.42 4.75
C SER A 57 15.79 -0.92 5.46
N ALA A 58 14.77 -1.79 5.57
CA ALA A 58 13.55 -1.48 6.29
C ALA A 58 13.80 -1.33 7.79
N ARG A 59 14.60 -2.23 8.38
CA ARG A 59 14.98 -2.17 9.80
C ARG A 59 15.62 -0.85 10.17
N ALA A 60 16.59 -0.38 9.39
CA ALA A 60 17.24 0.90 9.63
C ALA A 60 16.25 2.09 9.63
N ALA A 61 15.23 2.06 8.75
CA ALA A 61 14.20 3.11 8.70
C ALA A 61 13.25 3.06 9.90
N PHE A 62 12.82 1.85 10.31
CA PHE A 62 11.94 1.68 11.47
C PHE A 62 12.66 1.96 12.80
N GLU A 63 13.92 1.55 12.95
CA GLU A 63 14.75 1.88 14.11
C GLU A 63 14.96 3.40 14.24
N ALA A 64 15.17 4.11 13.13
CA ALA A 64 15.22 5.57 13.13
C ALA A 64 13.87 6.22 13.55
N ALA A 65 12.76 5.51 13.41
CA ALA A 65 11.45 5.91 13.92
C ALA A 65 11.20 5.45 15.38
N GLY A 66 12.05 4.59 15.95
CA GLY A 66 11.96 4.10 17.33
C GLY A 66 11.36 2.70 17.47
N TYR A 67 11.21 1.93 16.39
CA TYR A 67 10.58 0.60 16.38
C TYR A 67 11.57 -0.49 15.96
N GLY A 68 11.53 -1.63 16.64
CA GLY A 68 12.20 -2.84 16.17
C GLY A 68 11.52 -3.39 14.90
N LEU A 69 12.26 -4.19 14.10
CA LEU A 69 11.70 -4.85 12.93
C LEU A 69 12.22 -6.28 12.82
N ASP A 70 11.28 -7.22 12.73
CA ASP A 70 11.54 -8.62 12.41
C ASP A 70 11.07 -8.90 10.99
N ALA A 71 11.73 -9.82 10.29
CA ALA A 71 11.35 -10.16 8.94
C ALA A 71 10.64 -11.51 8.89
N VAL A 72 9.54 -11.61 8.14
CA VAL A 72 8.70 -12.82 8.11
C VAL A 72 9.44 -14.03 7.54
N HIS A 73 10.42 -13.84 6.68
CA HIS A 73 11.21 -14.93 6.10
C HIS A 73 12.24 -15.53 7.06
N ASP A 74 12.54 -14.86 8.18
CA ASP A 74 13.40 -15.39 9.26
C ASP A 74 12.61 -16.29 10.23
N ALA A 75 11.27 -16.27 10.18
CA ALA A 75 10.43 -17.04 11.07
C ALA A 75 10.35 -18.53 10.65
N GLU A 76 10.38 -19.44 11.60
CA GLU A 76 10.14 -20.87 11.33
C GLU A 76 8.74 -21.13 10.75
N ASP A 77 7.75 -20.34 11.19
CA ASP A 77 6.36 -20.35 10.71
C ASP A 77 5.91 -18.90 10.44
N ALA A 78 5.85 -18.56 9.16
CA ALA A 78 5.42 -17.23 8.71
C ALA A 78 3.97 -16.89 9.12
N GLY A 79 3.08 -17.89 9.12
CA GLY A 79 1.70 -17.73 9.55
C GLY A 79 1.60 -17.38 11.03
N ARG A 80 2.33 -18.11 11.88
CA ARG A 80 2.40 -17.84 13.31
C ARG A 80 3.01 -16.45 13.59
N ALA A 81 4.06 -16.08 12.86
CA ALA A 81 4.66 -14.76 12.99
C ALA A 81 3.63 -13.63 12.71
N VAL A 82 2.76 -13.80 11.71
CA VAL A 82 1.64 -12.86 11.44
C VAL A 82 0.63 -12.85 12.59
N ASP A 83 0.27 -14.01 13.12
CA ASP A 83 -0.71 -14.11 14.22
C ASP A 83 -0.22 -13.46 15.51
N GLU A 84 1.10 -13.44 15.77
CA GLU A 84 1.73 -12.88 16.96
C GLU A 84 2.22 -11.43 16.78
N ALA A 85 2.17 -10.88 15.56
CA ALA A 85 2.68 -9.54 15.25
C ALA A 85 1.91 -8.42 15.97
N GLU A 86 2.63 -7.39 16.47
CA GLU A 86 2.04 -6.16 17.00
C GLU A 86 1.59 -5.22 15.88
N ALA A 87 2.33 -5.19 14.76
CA ALA A 87 2.04 -4.44 13.54
C ALA A 87 2.69 -5.13 12.34
N ILE A 88 2.18 -4.88 11.13
CA ILE A 88 2.73 -5.41 9.88
C ILE A 88 3.16 -4.27 8.97
N ALA A 89 4.33 -4.45 8.33
CA ALA A 89 4.79 -3.61 7.23
C ALA A 89 5.00 -4.46 5.96
N VAL A 90 4.45 -4.03 4.83
CA VAL A 90 4.56 -4.71 3.53
C VAL A 90 5.32 -3.86 2.55
N GLY A 91 6.43 -4.39 2.06
CA GLY A 91 7.37 -3.71 1.19
C GLY A 91 6.87 -3.50 -0.24
N GLY A 92 7.47 -2.50 -0.92
CA GLY A 92 7.29 -2.27 -2.35
C GLY A 92 8.21 -3.14 -3.21
N GLY A 93 7.96 -3.14 -4.51
CA GLY A 93 8.65 -3.93 -5.54
C GLY A 93 7.62 -4.46 -6.52
N ASN A 94 7.69 -5.72 -6.93
CA ASN A 94 6.72 -6.27 -7.86
C ASN A 94 5.48 -6.83 -7.15
N THR A 95 4.33 -6.24 -7.44
CA THR A 95 3.05 -6.55 -6.81
C THR A 95 2.56 -7.98 -7.13
N PHE A 96 2.77 -8.48 -8.35
CA PHE A 96 2.36 -9.83 -8.73
C PHE A 96 3.13 -10.90 -7.97
N HIS A 97 4.45 -10.70 -7.82
CA HIS A 97 5.29 -11.61 -7.05
C HIS A 97 4.96 -11.57 -5.55
N LEU A 98 4.74 -10.38 -5.01
CA LEU A 98 4.30 -10.19 -3.63
C LEU A 98 3.00 -10.97 -3.36
N LEU A 99 1.96 -10.72 -4.14
CA LEU A 99 0.66 -11.37 -3.96
C LEU A 99 0.76 -12.89 -4.09
N LYS A 100 1.50 -13.39 -5.09
CA LYS A 100 1.75 -14.82 -5.29
C LYS A 100 2.37 -15.44 -4.05
N THR A 101 3.47 -14.87 -3.57
CA THR A 101 4.21 -15.44 -2.41
C THR A 101 3.38 -15.40 -1.13
N MET A 102 2.66 -14.30 -0.89
CA MET A 102 1.76 -14.20 0.26
C MET A 102 0.60 -15.21 0.18
N ALA A 103 0.05 -15.46 -1.00
CA ALA A 103 -1.00 -16.45 -1.21
C ALA A 103 -0.49 -17.88 -1.01
N GLU A 104 0.65 -18.23 -1.60
CA GLU A 104 1.29 -19.55 -1.47
C GLU A 104 1.66 -19.90 -0.02
N GLN A 105 2.02 -18.90 0.78
CA GLN A 105 2.29 -19.05 2.20
C GLN A 105 1.05 -18.95 3.10
N GLY A 106 -0.15 -18.75 2.53
CA GLY A 106 -1.40 -18.65 3.28
C GLY A 106 -1.50 -17.41 4.19
N LEU A 107 -0.75 -16.34 3.88
CA LEU A 107 -0.68 -15.14 4.74
C LEU A 107 -1.87 -14.20 4.56
N LEU A 108 -2.49 -14.17 3.37
CA LEU A 108 -3.56 -13.21 3.06
C LEU A 108 -4.73 -13.26 4.07
N PRO A 109 -5.35 -14.43 4.36
CA PRO A 109 -6.46 -14.49 5.30
C PRO A 109 -6.04 -14.14 6.74
N ARG A 110 -4.82 -14.49 7.15
CA ARG A 110 -4.31 -14.18 8.49
C ARG A 110 -4.09 -12.68 8.67
N ILE A 111 -3.41 -12.03 7.71
CA ILE A 111 -3.19 -10.57 7.73
C ILE A 111 -4.52 -9.84 7.74
N ARG A 112 -5.46 -10.22 6.87
CA ARG A 112 -6.80 -9.62 6.84
C ARG A 112 -7.48 -9.69 8.19
N ALA A 113 -7.57 -10.88 8.79
CA ALA A 113 -8.21 -11.08 10.07
C ALA A 113 -7.57 -10.27 11.20
N ARG A 114 -6.23 -10.18 11.23
CA ARG A 114 -5.49 -9.41 12.23
C ARG A 114 -5.71 -7.90 12.07
N VAL A 115 -5.69 -7.40 10.83
CA VAL A 115 -5.92 -5.98 10.56
C VAL A 115 -7.36 -5.57 10.86
N GLU A 116 -8.34 -6.38 10.48
CA GLU A 116 -9.76 -6.17 10.83
C GLU A 116 -9.99 -6.18 12.35
N ALA A 117 -9.14 -6.89 13.10
CA ALA A 117 -9.12 -6.88 14.57
C ALA A 117 -8.35 -5.70 15.18
N GLY A 118 -7.80 -4.79 14.36
CA GLY A 118 -7.15 -3.55 14.82
C GLY A 118 -5.63 -3.55 14.77
N MET A 119 -4.97 -4.60 14.26
CA MET A 119 -3.52 -4.61 14.07
C MET A 119 -3.13 -3.56 13.01
N PRO A 120 -2.18 -2.64 13.31
CA PRO A 120 -1.70 -1.67 12.34
C PRO A 120 -1.06 -2.32 11.11
N TYR A 121 -1.40 -1.81 9.93
CA TYR A 121 -0.83 -2.19 8.65
C TYR A 121 -0.17 -0.99 7.98
N ILE A 122 1.09 -1.13 7.59
CA ILE A 122 1.82 -0.16 6.79
C ILE A 122 2.17 -0.80 5.45
N GLY A 123 1.80 -0.17 4.33
CA GLY A 123 2.17 -0.64 3.00
C GLY A 123 2.72 0.48 2.13
N TRP A 124 3.74 0.22 1.32
CA TRP A 124 4.22 1.20 0.36
C TRP A 124 4.35 0.59 -1.03
N SER A 125 3.98 1.35 -2.07
CA SER A 125 3.98 0.91 -3.47
C SER A 125 3.20 -0.40 -3.64
N ALA A 126 3.85 -1.52 -3.97
CA ALA A 126 3.21 -2.84 -4.03
C ALA A 126 2.47 -3.21 -2.73
N GLY A 127 3.03 -2.86 -1.56
CA GLY A 127 2.37 -3.05 -0.26
C GLY A 127 1.10 -2.23 -0.10
N ALA A 128 0.99 -1.06 -0.72
CA ALA A 128 -0.25 -0.29 -0.79
C ALA A 128 -1.24 -0.92 -1.78
N ASN A 129 -0.78 -1.45 -2.92
CA ASN A 129 -1.64 -2.16 -3.88
C ASN A 129 -2.28 -3.41 -3.28
N VAL A 130 -1.54 -4.24 -2.53
CA VAL A 130 -2.13 -5.46 -1.95
C VAL A 130 -3.09 -5.18 -0.80
N ALA A 131 -3.13 -3.96 -0.26
CA ALA A 131 -4.18 -3.55 0.68
C ALA A 131 -5.54 -3.31 0.01
N CYS A 132 -5.58 -3.09 -1.31
CA CYS A 132 -6.77 -2.88 -2.13
C CYS A 132 -7.59 -4.16 -2.32
N PRO A 133 -8.81 -4.08 -2.91
CA PRO A 133 -9.60 -5.27 -3.26
C PRO A 133 -8.88 -6.20 -4.23
N THR A 134 -8.18 -5.65 -5.21
CA THR A 134 -7.38 -6.39 -6.20
C THR A 134 -6.07 -5.66 -6.49
N ILE A 135 -5.14 -6.34 -7.17
CA ILE A 135 -3.91 -5.72 -7.68
C ILE A 135 -4.04 -5.14 -9.10
N CYS A 136 -5.25 -5.06 -9.65
CA CYS A 136 -5.48 -4.71 -11.06
C CYS A 136 -5.08 -3.28 -11.44
N THR A 137 -4.81 -2.40 -10.48
CA THR A 137 -4.34 -1.02 -10.71
C THR A 137 -2.85 -0.84 -10.46
N THR A 138 -2.08 -1.92 -10.33
CA THR A 138 -0.61 -1.83 -10.23
C THR A 138 0.01 -1.36 -11.54
N ASN A 139 1.18 -0.71 -11.43
CA ASN A 139 1.99 -0.33 -12.59
C ASN A 139 3.01 -1.41 -12.99
N ASP A 140 3.07 -2.50 -12.24
CA ASP A 140 4.10 -3.52 -12.40
C ASP A 140 3.84 -4.44 -13.59
N MET A 141 4.90 -5.00 -14.13
CA MET A 141 4.77 -6.08 -15.12
C MET A 141 4.44 -7.40 -14.40
N PRO A 142 3.57 -8.25 -15.00
CA PRO A 142 3.17 -9.55 -14.43
C PRO A 142 4.27 -10.59 -14.62
N ILE A 143 5.37 -10.46 -13.87
CA ILE A 143 6.54 -11.37 -13.95
C ILE A 143 6.29 -12.74 -13.30
N SER A 144 5.22 -12.87 -12.55
CA SER A 144 4.74 -14.12 -11.95
C SER A 144 3.21 -14.12 -11.90
N GLU A 145 2.61 -15.29 -12.00
CA GLU A 145 1.16 -15.45 -11.99
C GLU A 145 0.69 -15.80 -10.56
N PRO A 146 -0.04 -14.90 -9.86
CA PRO A 146 -0.69 -15.24 -8.61
C PRO A 146 -1.93 -16.09 -8.85
N PRO A 147 -2.41 -16.88 -7.86
CA PRO A 147 -3.58 -17.74 -8.03
C PRO A 147 -4.88 -16.95 -8.27
N SER A 148 -4.91 -15.68 -7.90
CA SER A 148 -6.00 -14.71 -8.12
C SER A 148 -5.41 -13.31 -8.09
N PHE A 149 -6.13 -12.33 -8.69
CA PHE A 149 -5.83 -10.90 -8.52
C PHE A 149 -6.47 -10.30 -7.26
N GLU A 150 -7.33 -11.06 -6.57
CA GLU A 150 -7.89 -10.65 -5.28
C GLU A 150 -6.76 -10.49 -4.25
N ALA A 151 -6.79 -9.37 -3.53
CA ALA A 151 -5.79 -9.00 -2.56
C ALA A 151 -6.38 -8.95 -1.14
N LEU A 152 -5.84 -8.13 -0.24
CA LEU A 152 -6.29 -8.11 1.15
C LEU A 152 -7.68 -7.48 1.34
N GLY A 153 -8.12 -6.57 0.46
CA GLY A 153 -9.44 -5.94 0.56
C GLY A 153 -9.65 -5.14 1.85
N LEU A 154 -8.61 -4.49 2.36
CA LEU A 154 -8.65 -3.70 3.60
C LEU A 154 -9.31 -2.34 3.42
N ILE A 155 -9.42 -1.87 2.19
CA ILE A 155 -10.09 -0.63 1.76
C ILE A 155 -11.05 -0.95 0.59
N PRO A 156 -12.14 -0.19 0.41
CA PRO A 156 -13.14 -0.48 -0.64
C PRO A 156 -12.82 0.15 -2.01
N PHE A 157 -11.65 0.73 -2.19
CA PHE A 157 -11.22 1.39 -3.42
C PHE A 157 -9.83 0.90 -3.85
N GLN A 158 -9.42 1.26 -5.07
CA GLN A 158 -8.09 0.94 -5.58
C GLN A 158 -7.13 2.13 -5.38
N ILE A 159 -5.85 1.82 -5.18
CA ILE A 159 -4.75 2.80 -5.20
C ILE A 159 -3.88 2.54 -6.44
N ASN A 160 -3.51 3.60 -7.14
CA ASN A 160 -2.41 3.59 -8.09
C ASN A 160 -1.25 4.38 -7.48
N PRO A 161 -0.24 3.72 -6.90
CA PRO A 161 0.93 4.38 -6.34
C PRO A 161 1.85 4.91 -7.43
N HIS A 162 2.77 5.83 -7.08
CA HIS A 162 3.66 6.51 -8.03
C HIS A 162 2.88 7.20 -9.16
N TYR A 163 1.68 7.69 -8.87
CA TYR A 163 0.85 8.32 -9.88
C TYR A 163 1.54 9.56 -10.44
N THR A 164 1.53 9.69 -11.75
CA THR A 164 2.01 10.86 -12.48
C THR A 164 1.32 10.95 -13.84
N ASP A 165 0.97 12.14 -14.27
CA ASP A 165 0.54 12.43 -15.65
C ASP A 165 1.70 12.91 -16.54
N ALA A 166 2.95 12.89 -16.02
CA ALA A 166 4.11 13.24 -16.80
C ALA A 166 4.26 12.30 -18.00
N HIS A 167 4.26 12.91 -19.18
CA HIS A 167 4.41 12.21 -20.44
C HIS A 167 5.73 12.64 -21.09
N PRO A 168 6.68 11.72 -21.35
CA PRO A 168 7.94 12.08 -21.99
C PRO A 168 7.70 12.78 -23.34
N PRO A 169 8.45 13.85 -23.68
CA PRO A 169 8.30 14.53 -24.95
C PRO A 169 8.44 13.56 -26.14
N GLY A 170 7.45 13.62 -27.06
CA GLY A 170 7.44 12.77 -28.26
C GLY A 170 6.91 11.34 -28.04
N HIS A 171 6.55 10.95 -26.84
CA HIS A 171 5.90 9.67 -26.57
C HIS A 171 4.45 9.71 -27.04
N GLN A 172 3.99 8.68 -27.76
CA GLN A 172 2.63 8.57 -28.32
C GLN A 172 1.80 7.46 -27.64
N GLY A 173 2.35 6.81 -26.61
CA GLY A 173 1.65 5.77 -25.88
C GLY A 173 0.67 6.35 -24.86
N GLU A 174 -0.12 5.46 -24.26
CA GLU A 174 -1.09 5.79 -23.23
C GLU A 174 -0.41 6.37 -21.98
N THR A 175 -1.07 7.35 -21.39
CA THR A 175 -0.72 7.89 -20.08
C THR A 175 -1.16 6.94 -18.97
N ARG A 176 -0.75 7.21 -17.75
CA ARG A 176 -1.25 6.49 -16.59
C ARG A 176 -2.74 6.75 -16.36
N SER A 177 -3.19 7.98 -16.61
CA SER A 177 -4.61 8.35 -16.57
C SER A 177 -5.44 7.53 -17.55
N ASP A 178 -4.97 7.33 -18.77
CA ASP A 178 -5.69 6.55 -19.80
C ASP A 178 -5.92 5.10 -19.32
N ARG A 179 -4.87 4.46 -18.78
CA ARG A 179 -4.94 3.07 -18.27
C ARG A 179 -5.87 2.93 -17.06
N ILE A 180 -5.87 3.91 -16.16
CA ILE A 180 -6.79 3.92 -15.02
C ILE A 180 -8.22 4.15 -15.50
N ALA A 181 -8.45 5.02 -16.47
CA ALA A 181 -9.77 5.26 -17.05
C ALA A 181 -10.33 3.99 -17.73
N GLU A 182 -9.49 3.21 -18.42
CA GLU A 182 -9.89 1.90 -18.96
C GLU A 182 -10.33 0.95 -17.84
N PHE A 183 -9.56 0.85 -16.75
CA PHE A 183 -9.93 0.04 -15.58
C PHE A 183 -11.29 0.48 -15.03
N CYS A 184 -11.51 1.78 -14.82
CA CYS A 184 -12.76 2.33 -14.28
C CYS A 184 -13.95 2.11 -15.23
N THR A 185 -13.72 2.14 -16.56
CA THR A 185 -14.77 1.87 -17.56
C THR A 185 -15.30 0.44 -17.42
N VAL A 186 -14.42 -0.53 -17.17
CA VAL A 186 -14.78 -1.95 -16.99
C VAL A 186 -15.30 -2.23 -15.57
N ASN A 187 -14.83 -1.44 -14.58
CA ASN A 187 -15.15 -1.59 -13.16
C ASN A 187 -15.78 -0.29 -12.59
N PRO A 188 -16.94 0.16 -13.08
CA PRO A 188 -17.46 1.49 -12.79
C PRO A 188 -17.83 1.72 -11.31
N ALA A 189 -18.03 0.67 -10.55
CA ALA A 189 -18.33 0.75 -9.11
C ALA A 189 -17.06 0.86 -8.23
N VAL A 190 -15.87 0.70 -8.79
CA VAL A 190 -14.60 0.68 -8.03
C VAL A 190 -13.79 1.93 -8.35
N PRO A 191 -13.78 2.94 -7.46
CA PRO A 191 -12.97 4.13 -7.67
C PRO A 191 -11.47 3.84 -7.51
N VAL A 192 -10.64 4.65 -8.15
CA VAL A 192 -9.17 4.57 -8.09
C VAL A 192 -8.61 5.89 -7.61
N ALA A 193 -7.78 5.86 -6.56
CA ALA A 193 -7.00 7.00 -6.11
C ALA A 193 -5.56 6.90 -6.65
N GLY A 194 -5.20 7.76 -7.59
CA GLY A 194 -3.83 7.96 -8.04
C GLY A 194 -3.07 8.79 -7.00
N LEU A 195 -2.08 8.20 -6.35
CA LEU A 195 -1.29 8.86 -5.31
C LEU A 195 0.09 9.27 -5.85
N PRO A 196 0.41 10.57 -5.96
CA PRO A 196 1.76 11.04 -6.29
C PRO A 196 2.81 10.58 -5.28
N GLU A 197 4.07 10.52 -5.67
CA GLU A 197 5.18 10.21 -4.76
C GLU A 197 5.26 11.22 -3.61
N GLY A 198 5.63 10.77 -2.42
CA GLY A 198 5.67 11.59 -1.20
C GLY A 198 4.31 11.82 -0.55
N THR A 199 3.29 11.07 -0.98
CA THR A 199 1.94 11.14 -0.40
C THR A 199 1.49 9.78 0.12
N TRP A 200 0.48 9.77 1.00
CA TRP A 200 -0.13 8.57 1.56
C TRP A 200 -1.57 8.78 2.01
N VAL A 201 -2.30 7.71 2.14
CA VAL A 201 -3.58 7.69 2.84
C VAL A 201 -3.42 7.01 4.20
N ARG A 202 -4.11 7.54 5.21
CA ARG A 202 -4.23 6.98 6.56
C ARG A 202 -5.69 6.65 6.81
N VAL A 203 -5.94 5.42 7.27
CA VAL A 203 -7.28 4.97 7.66
C VAL A 203 -7.25 4.58 9.13
N GLU A 204 -8.21 5.08 9.90
CA GLU A 204 -8.43 4.71 11.29
C GLU A 204 -9.94 4.49 11.51
N GLY A 205 -10.33 3.21 11.58
CA GLY A 205 -11.72 2.81 11.57
C GLY A 205 -12.40 3.17 10.25
N ASP A 206 -13.37 4.06 10.31
CA ASP A 206 -14.11 4.59 9.15
C ASP A 206 -13.56 5.92 8.60
N ARG A 207 -12.58 6.51 9.28
CA ARG A 207 -11.98 7.78 8.88
C ARG A 207 -10.80 7.55 7.95
N LEU A 208 -10.80 8.26 6.80
CA LEU A 208 -9.70 8.34 5.86
C LEU A 208 -9.19 9.77 5.77
N SER A 209 -7.88 9.95 5.87
CA SER A 209 -7.20 11.21 5.59
C SER A 209 -6.12 11.00 4.52
N TYR A 210 -5.97 11.98 3.64
CA TYR A 210 -4.93 12.04 2.61
C TYR A 210 -3.87 13.04 3.03
N VAL A 211 -2.60 12.63 3.00
CA VAL A 211 -1.46 13.43 3.45
C VAL A 211 -0.42 13.53 2.36
N GLY A 212 0.15 14.70 2.18
CA GLY A 212 1.23 14.94 1.22
C GLY A 212 1.29 16.38 0.75
N HIS A 213 2.01 16.61 -0.35
CA HIS A 213 2.31 17.94 -0.90
C HIS A 213 1.70 18.18 -2.28
N ALA A 214 0.99 17.21 -2.83
CA ALA A 214 0.37 17.26 -4.14
C ALA A 214 -1.04 16.64 -4.07
N PRO A 215 -1.99 17.05 -4.93
CA PRO A 215 -3.32 16.48 -4.98
C PRO A 215 -3.29 15.01 -5.44
N ALA A 216 -4.16 14.17 -4.85
CA ALA A 216 -4.49 12.88 -5.40
C ALA A 216 -5.45 13.05 -6.59
N ARG A 217 -5.33 12.19 -7.60
CA ARG A 217 -6.29 12.16 -8.70
C ARG A 217 -7.23 10.98 -8.56
N VAL A 218 -8.53 11.26 -8.48
CA VAL A 218 -9.56 10.23 -8.31
C VAL A 218 -10.27 9.97 -9.63
N PHE A 219 -10.37 8.69 -9.99
CA PHE A 219 -11.05 8.19 -11.17
C PHE A 219 -12.27 7.36 -10.75
N ARG A 220 -13.39 7.49 -11.46
CA ARG A 220 -14.61 6.77 -11.19
C ARG A 220 -15.45 6.57 -12.45
N GLY A 221 -15.75 5.32 -12.79
CA GLY A 221 -16.54 5.00 -13.98
C GLY A 221 -16.01 5.70 -15.22
N THR A 222 -16.89 6.43 -15.90
CA THR A 222 -16.57 7.25 -17.09
C THR A 222 -16.58 8.76 -16.80
N GLU A 223 -16.59 9.14 -15.52
CA GLU A 223 -16.56 10.55 -15.11
C GLU A 223 -15.17 11.17 -15.36
N ALA A 224 -15.13 12.49 -15.53
CA ALA A 224 -13.87 13.19 -15.60
C ALA A 224 -13.11 13.03 -14.25
N PRO A 225 -11.80 12.74 -14.28
CA PRO A 225 -11.03 12.63 -13.05
C PRO A 225 -11.04 13.92 -12.24
N VAL A 226 -11.01 13.79 -10.92
CA VAL A 226 -11.04 14.92 -9.98
C VAL A 226 -9.76 14.95 -9.16
N ASP A 227 -9.13 16.12 -9.06
CA ASP A 227 -8.00 16.33 -8.16
C ASP A 227 -8.50 16.70 -6.76
N VAL A 228 -7.95 16.01 -5.75
CA VAL A 228 -8.34 16.16 -4.33
C VAL A 228 -7.10 16.53 -3.53
N GLU A 229 -7.15 17.71 -2.92
CA GLU A 229 -6.07 18.25 -2.08
C GLU A 229 -5.88 17.42 -0.79
N PRO A 230 -4.68 17.43 -0.18
CA PRO A 230 -4.44 16.82 1.12
C PRO A 230 -5.46 17.27 2.19
N GLY A 231 -5.87 16.32 3.04
CA GLY A 231 -6.90 16.50 4.07
C GLY A 231 -7.90 15.34 4.08
N ASP A 232 -9.12 15.62 4.48
CA ASP A 232 -10.19 14.61 4.59
C ASP A 232 -11.03 14.47 3.29
N GLY A 233 -10.61 15.11 2.19
CA GLY A 233 -11.36 15.16 0.93
C GLY A 233 -11.57 13.81 0.24
N LEU A 234 -10.78 12.78 0.58
CA LEU A 234 -10.94 11.41 0.05
C LEU A 234 -11.90 10.54 0.88
N GLN A 235 -12.52 11.07 1.95
CA GLN A 235 -13.39 10.30 2.84
C GLN A 235 -14.50 9.54 2.10
N PHE A 236 -15.08 10.11 1.03
CA PHE A 236 -16.14 9.49 0.25
C PHE A 236 -15.73 8.14 -0.40
N LEU A 237 -14.43 7.87 -0.55
CA LEU A 237 -13.94 6.60 -1.08
C LEU A 237 -14.23 5.43 -0.11
N MET A 238 -14.34 5.69 1.20
CA MET A 238 -14.65 4.67 2.21
C MET A 238 -16.11 4.20 2.11
N ASP A 239 -17.02 5.02 1.58
CA ASP A 239 -18.45 4.71 1.41
C ASP A 239 -18.73 3.91 0.12
N GLY A 240 -17.71 3.31 -0.49
CA GLY A 240 -17.81 2.65 -1.80
C GLY A 240 -18.06 3.64 -2.94
N GLY A 241 -17.67 4.90 -2.74
CA GLY A 241 -17.77 5.96 -3.74
C GLY A 241 -19.22 6.42 -4.01
N ARG A 242 -20.14 6.30 -3.06
CA ARG A 242 -21.52 6.81 -3.18
C ARG A 242 -21.59 8.32 -3.00
#